data_05dacd6e44fd9f5f5dabe81d037f999f
#
_entry.id   05dacd6e44fd9f5f5dabe81d037f999f
#
_cell.length_a   1.000
_cell.length_b   1.000
_cell.length_c   1.000
_cell.angle_alpha   90.00
_cell.angle_beta   90.00
_cell.angle_gamma   90.00
#
_symmetry.space_group_name_H-M   'P 1'
#
loop_
_entity.id
_entity.type
_entity.pdbx_description
1 polymer ?
#
loop_
_entity_poly.entity_id
_entity_poly.type
_entity_poly.pdbx_seq_one_letter_code
_entity_poly.pdbx_strand_id
1 'polypeptide(L)'
;DSLPDGYGRYLLNCILRKEKIDDSTLTPLQRLSIVGRTGMGALSYVPESYIDEDKTLPELDELQELALAVLGEKTDEGEEVLYFNSGNSGGCRPKCLYRDADGVWFVKFRHIYDPADMGKTEYKYNLAARRCGIEIPDFKLLEGKYFASMRFDIENGERLHVATAGALLNESILLPKLDYKILLHLTGYLTQDSKAVDEMFRRMVFNVLTSNKDDHAKNFSFICRDGIWTLAPAY
;
A
#
# COMPACT_ATOMS: atom_id res chain seq x y z
N ASP A 1 0.65 -1.72 -11.48
CA ASP A 1 0.32 -1.15 -10.16
C ASP A 1 -1.13 -1.39 -9.72
N SER A 2 -2.08 -1.40 -10.64
CA SER A 2 -3.51 -1.49 -10.30
C SER A 2 -3.99 -2.89 -9.88
N LEU A 3 -3.20 -3.92 -10.14
CA LEU A 3 -3.54 -5.28 -9.72
C LEU A 3 -3.12 -5.52 -8.28
N PRO A 4 -3.91 -6.30 -7.50
CA PRO A 4 -3.52 -6.70 -6.16
C PRO A 4 -2.17 -7.42 -6.17
N ASP A 5 -1.35 -7.13 -5.18
CA ASP A 5 -0.12 -7.87 -4.89
C ASP A 5 -0.02 -8.21 -3.41
N GLY A 6 1.00 -8.96 -3.01
CA GLY A 6 1.24 -9.31 -1.63
C GLY A 6 0.01 -9.84 -0.91
N TYR A 7 -0.36 -9.19 0.20
CA TYR A 7 -1.50 -9.58 1.03
C TYR A 7 -2.84 -9.50 0.30
N GLY A 8 -3.08 -8.44 -0.49
CA GLY A 8 -4.33 -8.31 -1.27
C GLY A 8 -4.50 -9.42 -2.30
N ARG A 9 -3.42 -9.83 -2.97
CA ARG A 9 -3.45 -10.97 -3.88
C ARG A 9 -3.69 -12.29 -3.16
N TYR A 10 -3.09 -12.47 -1.99
CA TYR A 10 -3.33 -13.66 -1.17
C TYR A 10 -4.81 -13.81 -0.81
N LEU A 11 -5.43 -12.74 -0.29
CA LEU A 11 -6.85 -12.72 0.05
C LEU A 11 -7.74 -13.00 -1.17
N LEU A 12 -7.46 -12.33 -2.30
CA LEU A 12 -8.21 -12.58 -3.54
C LEU A 12 -8.12 -14.04 -3.96
N ASN A 13 -6.94 -14.66 -3.87
CA ASN A 13 -6.77 -16.07 -4.20
C ASN A 13 -7.55 -16.98 -3.26
N CYS A 14 -7.66 -16.65 -1.96
CA CYS A 14 -8.50 -17.40 -1.02
C CYS A 14 -9.97 -17.32 -1.42
N ILE A 15 -10.47 -16.12 -1.72
CA ILE A 15 -11.85 -15.89 -2.18
C ILE A 15 -12.14 -16.67 -3.47
N LEU A 16 -11.28 -16.56 -4.48
CA LEU A 16 -11.46 -17.26 -5.76
C LEU A 16 -11.49 -18.78 -5.59
N ARG A 17 -10.68 -19.35 -4.69
CA ARG A 17 -10.69 -20.78 -4.38
C ARG A 17 -12.02 -21.23 -3.79
N LYS A 18 -12.64 -20.45 -2.91
CA LYS A 18 -13.99 -20.73 -2.38
C LYS A 18 -15.03 -20.80 -3.49
N GLU A 19 -14.94 -19.89 -4.45
CA GLU A 19 -15.79 -19.86 -5.64
C GLU A 19 -15.40 -20.91 -6.70
N LYS A 20 -14.38 -21.74 -6.43
CA LYS A 20 -13.85 -22.75 -7.35
C LYS A 20 -13.31 -22.15 -8.65
N ILE A 21 -12.80 -20.93 -8.60
CA ILE A 21 -12.15 -20.22 -9.70
C ILE A 21 -10.64 -20.35 -9.54
N ASP A 22 -9.96 -20.83 -10.57
CA ASP A 22 -8.50 -20.86 -10.60
C ASP A 22 -7.96 -19.47 -11.02
N ASP A 23 -7.20 -18.82 -10.13
CA ASP A 23 -6.55 -17.51 -10.40
C ASP A 23 -5.72 -17.52 -11.69
N SER A 24 -5.10 -18.66 -12.05
CA SER A 24 -4.30 -18.78 -13.26
C SER A 24 -5.10 -18.63 -14.56
N THR A 25 -6.42 -18.86 -14.50
CA THR A 25 -7.32 -18.73 -15.65
C THR A 25 -7.80 -17.30 -15.88
N LEU A 26 -7.64 -16.41 -14.88
CA LEU A 26 -8.11 -15.03 -14.96
C LEU A 26 -7.13 -14.17 -15.77
N THR A 27 -7.66 -13.49 -16.77
CA THR A 27 -6.92 -12.46 -17.51
C THR A 27 -6.68 -11.23 -16.62
N PRO A 28 -5.67 -10.39 -16.93
CA PRO A 28 -5.47 -9.12 -16.23
C PRO A 28 -6.71 -8.22 -16.22
N LEU A 29 -7.51 -8.22 -17.30
CA LEU A 29 -8.74 -7.43 -17.38
C LEU A 29 -9.82 -7.92 -16.41
N GLN A 30 -9.98 -9.24 -16.28
CA GLN A 30 -10.91 -9.81 -15.30
C GLN A 30 -10.48 -9.50 -13.87
N ARG A 31 -9.19 -9.53 -13.57
CA ARG A 31 -8.68 -9.10 -12.26
C ARG A 31 -8.91 -7.62 -12.00
N LEU A 32 -8.74 -6.76 -13.02
CA LEU A 32 -9.05 -5.33 -12.90
C LEU A 32 -10.55 -5.09 -12.66
N SER A 33 -11.45 -5.89 -13.24
CA SER A 33 -12.88 -5.77 -12.96
C SER A 33 -13.23 -6.11 -11.50
N ILE A 34 -12.48 -7.02 -10.88
CA ILE A 34 -12.63 -7.32 -9.44
C ILE A 34 -12.12 -6.15 -8.57
N VAL A 35 -11.06 -5.48 -9.00
CA VAL A 35 -10.58 -4.27 -8.31
C VAL A 35 -11.62 -3.14 -8.39
N GLY A 36 -12.26 -2.97 -9.54
CA GLY A 36 -13.35 -2.00 -9.75
C GLY A 36 -12.98 -0.60 -9.29
N ARG A 37 -13.75 -0.06 -8.33
CA ARG A 37 -13.54 1.27 -7.72
C ARG A 37 -12.73 1.24 -6.41
N THR A 38 -12.42 0.06 -5.88
CA THR A 38 -11.73 -0.07 -4.58
C THR A 38 -10.23 0.16 -4.67
N GLY A 39 -9.68 0.27 -5.89
CA GLY A 39 -8.26 0.46 -6.15
C GLY A 39 -7.68 1.72 -5.52
N MET A 40 -6.35 1.73 -5.37
CA MET A 40 -5.57 2.89 -4.94
C MET A 40 -5.40 3.88 -6.10
N GLY A 41 -5.20 5.16 -5.77
CA GLY A 41 -5.07 6.22 -6.76
C GLY A 41 -6.38 6.51 -7.49
N ALA A 42 -6.32 7.26 -8.60
CA ALA A 42 -7.50 7.78 -9.31
C ALA A 42 -8.16 6.80 -10.28
N LEU A 43 -7.54 5.66 -10.61
CA LEU A 43 -8.07 4.73 -11.59
C LEU A 43 -9.23 3.91 -11.04
N SER A 44 -10.28 3.75 -11.87
CA SER A 44 -11.43 2.87 -11.61
C SER A 44 -11.69 2.02 -12.84
N TYR A 45 -12.15 0.80 -12.65
CA TYR A 45 -12.36 -0.17 -13.71
C TYR A 45 -13.84 -0.54 -13.82
N VAL A 46 -14.40 -0.43 -15.00
CA VAL A 46 -15.81 -0.79 -15.29
C VAL A 46 -15.87 -1.72 -16.51
N PRO A 47 -16.78 -2.69 -16.53
CA PRO A 47 -17.73 -3.03 -15.47
C PRO A 47 -17.03 -3.63 -14.24
N GLU A 48 -17.60 -3.40 -13.06
CA GLU A 48 -17.14 -4.03 -11.83
C GLU A 48 -17.70 -5.44 -11.72
N SER A 49 -16.85 -6.39 -11.33
CA SER A 49 -17.29 -7.71 -10.88
C SER A 49 -17.46 -7.66 -9.38
N TYR A 50 -18.70 -7.79 -8.91
CA TYR A 50 -18.99 -7.73 -7.49
C TYR A 50 -18.54 -9.02 -6.78
N ILE A 51 -17.76 -8.84 -5.74
CA ILE A 51 -17.70 -9.72 -4.58
C ILE A 51 -18.59 -9.03 -3.55
N ASP A 52 -19.50 -9.75 -2.90
CA ASP A 52 -20.46 -9.18 -1.96
C ASP A 52 -19.74 -8.37 -0.87
N GLU A 53 -20.09 -7.09 -0.74
CA GLU A 53 -19.50 -6.19 0.26
C GLU A 53 -20.19 -6.41 1.61
N ASP A 54 -19.55 -7.08 2.53
CA ASP A 54 -19.91 -6.94 3.94
C ASP A 54 -19.41 -5.57 4.45
N LYS A 55 -20.36 -4.65 4.67
CA LYS A 55 -20.08 -3.26 5.05
C LYS A 55 -19.82 -3.06 6.54
N THR A 56 -19.85 -4.10 7.34
CA THR A 56 -19.49 -4.03 8.74
C THR A 56 -17.98 -3.83 8.88
N LEU A 57 -17.59 -2.73 9.52
CA LEU A 57 -16.20 -2.49 9.93
C LEU A 57 -16.04 -3.08 11.34
N PRO A 58 -15.40 -4.25 11.48
CA PRO A 58 -15.03 -4.78 12.79
C PRO A 58 -14.04 -3.84 13.51
N GLU A 59 -13.95 -3.98 14.82
CA GLU A 59 -12.93 -3.29 15.60
C GLU A 59 -11.52 -3.71 15.15
N LEU A 60 -10.52 -2.83 15.34
CA LEU A 60 -9.15 -3.09 14.87
C LEU A 60 -8.56 -4.39 15.43
N ASP A 61 -8.88 -4.73 16.66
CA ASP A 61 -8.44 -5.98 17.31
C ASP A 61 -9.05 -7.20 16.62
N GLU A 62 -10.33 -7.16 16.29
CA GLU A 62 -11.01 -8.24 15.58
C GLU A 62 -10.43 -8.43 14.17
N LEU A 63 -10.18 -7.32 13.45
CA LEU A 63 -9.53 -7.37 12.13
C LEU A 63 -8.12 -7.96 12.19
N GLN A 64 -7.33 -7.60 13.21
CA GLN A 64 -6.00 -8.18 13.38
C GLN A 64 -6.06 -9.67 13.70
N GLU A 65 -6.93 -10.09 14.62
CA GLU A 65 -7.09 -11.50 14.97
C GLU A 65 -7.56 -12.32 13.78
N LEU A 66 -8.52 -11.80 13.01
CA LEU A 66 -8.99 -12.42 11.78
C LEU A 66 -7.86 -12.53 10.75
N ALA A 67 -7.09 -11.47 10.53
CA ALA A 67 -5.96 -11.48 9.62
C ALA A 67 -4.89 -12.50 10.01
N LEU A 68 -4.61 -12.65 11.31
CA LEU A 68 -3.67 -13.65 11.82
C LEU A 68 -4.22 -15.07 11.69
N ALA A 69 -5.53 -15.26 11.85
CA ALA A 69 -6.17 -16.56 11.68
C ALA A 69 -6.14 -17.01 10.22
N VAL A 70 -6.48 -16.12 9.28
CA VAL A 70 -6.43 -16.38 7.84
C VAL A 70 -5.00 -16.65 7.36
N LEU A 71 -4.01 -15.84 7.77
CA LEU A 71 -2.60 -16.07 7.44
C LEU A 71 -2.03 -17.34 8.05
N GLY A 72 -2.56 -17.76 9.20
CA GLY A 72 -2.16 -19.00 9.89
C GLY A 72 -2.94 -20.23 9.40
N GLU A 73 -3.78 -20.10 8.36
CA GLU A 73 -4.64 -21.18 7.84
C GLU A 73 -5.52 -21.82 8.92
N LYS A 74 -5.98 -21.01 9.89
CA LYS A 74 -6.81 -21.48 11.02
C LYS A 74 -8.30 -21.31 10.77
N THR A 75 -8.66 -20.55 9.75
CA THR A 75 -10.02 -20.30 9.32
C THR A 75 -10.08 -20.13 7.80
N ASP A 76 -11.20 -20.53 7.22
CA ASP A 76 -11.57 -20.29 5.82
C ASP A 76 -12.68 -19.22 5.73
N GLU A 77 -12.85 -18.42 6.76
CA GLU A 77 -13.88 -17.37 6.84
C GLU A 77 -13.24 -16.00 7.05
N GLY A 78 -13.85 -14.97 6.49
CA GLY A 78 -13.51 -13.57 6.72
C GLY A 78 -12.50 -12.97 5.74
N GLU A 79 -12.04 -13.70 4.73
CA GLU A 79 -11.15 -13.17 3.70
C GLU A 79 -11.81 -12.02 2.94
N GLU A 80 -13.13 -12.11 2.69
CA GLU A 80 -13.92 -11.07 2.05
C GLU A 80 -13.88 -9.77 2.88
N VAL A 81 -14.14 -9.87 4.19
CA VAL A 81 -14.07 -8.73 5.12
C VAL A 81 -12.68 -8.08 5.09
N LEU A 82 -11.62 -8.89 5.14
CA LEU A 82 -10.24 -8.40 5.08
C LEU A 82 -9.92 -7.77 3.73
N TYR A 83 -10.34 -8.39 2.62
CA TYR A 83 -10.09 -7.89 1.27
C TYR A 83 -10.73 -6.53 1.04
N PHE A 84 -12.02 -6.38 1.37
CA PHE A 84 -12.73 -5.12 1.21
C PHE A 84 -12.20 -4.02 2.13
N ASN A 85 -11.81 -4.37 3.34
CA ASN A 85 -11.26 -3.40 4.28
C ASN A 85 -9.78 -3.06 4.01
N SER A 86 -9.04 -3.90 3.29
CA SER A 86 -7.63 -3.59 2.96
C SER A 86 -7.46 -2.72 1.73
N GLY A 87 -8.50 -2.59 0.91
CA GLY A 87 -8.35 -2.01 -0.42
C GLY A 87 -7.36 -2.81 -1.27
N ASN A 88 -7.02 -2.30 -2.44
CA ASN A 88 -6.00 -2.88 -3.31
C ASN A 88 -4.59 -2.38 -2.96
N SER A 89 -4.27 -2.30 -1.66
CA SER A 89 -2.96 -1.82 -1.20
C SER A 89 -1.89 -2.90 -1.37
N GLY A 90 -0.74 -2.52 -1.91
CA GLY A 90 0.41 -3.41 -2.06
C GLY A 90 1.07 -3.81 -0.74
N GLY A 91 2.05 -4.72 -0.83
CA GLY A 91 2.84 -5.20 0.30
C GLY A 91 2.26 -6.44 0.99
N CYS A 92 3.12 -7.15 1.74
CA CYS A 92 2.81 -8.47 2.28
C CYS A 92 2.14 -8.46 3.67
N ARG A 93 2.19 -7.34 4.41
CA ARG A 93 1.59 -7.26 5.74
C ARG A 93 0.10 -6.95 5.68
N PRO A 94 -0.70 -7.55 6.59
CA PRO A 94 -2.10 -7.23 6.73
C PRO A 94 -2.31 -5.75 7.03
N LYS A 95 -3.36 -5.19 6.48
CA LYS A 95 -3.73 -3.78 6.67
C LYS A 95 -5.20 -3.57 6.44
N CYS A 96 -5.73 -2.49 6.97
CA CYS A 96 -7.08 -2.04 6.65
C CYS A 96 -7.13 -0.54 6.41
N LEU A 97 -8.22 -0.10 5.79
CA LEU A 97 -8.60 1.31 5.71
C LEU A 97 -9.41 1.66 6.95
N TYR A 98 -9.03 2.72 7.61
CA TYR A 98 -9.72 3.27 8.76
C TYR A 98 -10.06 4.73 8.48
N ARG A 99 -11.26 5.16 8.87
CA ARG A 99 -11.72 6.53 8.65
C ARG A 99 -12.10 7.16 9.98
N ASP A 100 -11.61 8.36 10.21
CA ASP A 100 -12.01 9.20 11.33
C ASP A 100 -12.22 10.66 10.89
N ALA A 101 -12.32 11.57 11.86
CA ALA A 101 -12.54 13.00 11.60
C ALA A 101 -11.38 13.67 10.85
N ASP A 102 -10.16 13.13 10.99
CA ASP A 102 -8.94 13.68 10.37
C ASP A 102 -8.79 13.21 8.91
N GLY A 103 -9.37 12.06 8.53
CA GLY A 103 -9.27 11.55 7.17
C GLY A 103 -9.31 10.03 7.04
N VAL A 104 -8.66 9.54 5.98
CA VAL A 104 -8.57 8.10 5.67
C VAL A 104 -7.16 7.62 5.94
N TRP A 105 -7.05 6.57 6.72
CA TRP A 105 -5.79 6.01 7.19
C TRP A 105 -5.57 4.59 6.67
N PHE A 106 -4.33 4.24 6.39
CA PHE A 106 -3.89 2.86 6.34
C PHE A 106 -3.43 2.44 7.72
N VAL A 107 -4.11 1.46 8.28
CA VAL A 107 -3.72 0.82 9.54
C VAL A 107 -3.01 -0.48 9.20
N LYS A 108 -1.77 -0.62 9.65
CA LYS A 108 -0.96 -1.82 9.43
C LYS A 108 -1.05 -2.74 10.65
N PHE A 109 -1.32 -4.02 10.37
CA PHE A 109 -1.32 -5.09 11.34
C PHE A 109 -0.01 -5.89 11.26
N ARG A 110 0.34 -6.56 12.34
CA ARG A 110 1.47 -7.47 12.34
C ARG A 110 1.17 -8.73 11.52
N HIS A 111 2.20 -9.28 10.91
CA HIS A 111 2.16 -10.62 10.32
C HIS A 111 2.36 -11.68 11.43
N ILE A 112 2.03 -12.95 11.15
CA ILE A 112 2.20 -14.06 12.12
C ILE A 112 3.64 -14.21 12.63
N TYR A 113 4.63 -13.78 11.84
CA TYR A 113 6.06 -13.83 12.19
C TYR A 113 6.59 -12.52 12.78
N ASP A 114 5.78 -11.47 12.82
CA ASP A 114 6.20 -10.18 13.36
C ASP A 114 6.07 -10.17 14.91
N PRO A 115 6.92 -9.42 15.61
CA PRO A 115 6.76 -9.19 17.04
C PRO A 115 5.47 -8.41 17.33
N ALA A 116 4.98 -8.55 18.58
CA ALA A 116 3.71 -7.93 18.98
C ALA A 116 3.74 -6.39 18.95
N ASP A 117 4.92 -5.79 19.04
CA ASP A 117 5.14 -4.34 19.04
C ASP A 117 5.53 -3.77 17.66
N MET A 118 5.27 -4.50 16.59
CA MET A 118 5.63 -4.08 15.22
C MET A 118 5.08 -2.68 14.90
N GLY A 119 3.82 -2.38 15.23
CA GLY A 119 3.25 -1.06 14.97
C GLY A 119 3.97 0.07 15.70
N LYS A 120 4.44 -0.18 16.95
CA LYS A 120 5.28 0.78 17.68
C LYS A 120 6.65 0.95 17.01
N THR A 121 7.18 -0.11 16.46
CA THR A 121 8.46 -0.08 15.73
C THR A 121 8.32 0.75 14.45
N GLU A 122 7.28 0.52 13.64
CA GLU A 122 6.99 1.35 12.46
C GLU A 122 6.79 2.82 12.83
N TYR A 123 6.05 3.11 13.91
CA TYR A 123 5.88 4.48 14.41
C TYR A 123 7.23 5.16 14.71
N LYS A 124 8.15 4.45 15.38
CA LYS A 124 9.48 4.99 15.71
C LYS A 124 10.32 5.24 14.44
N TYR A 125 10.27 4.35 13.45
CA TYR A 125 10.94 4.54 12.17
C TYR A 125 10.42 5.76 11.42
N ASN A 126 9.10 5.93 11.34
CA ASN A 126 8.50 7.10 10.71
C ASN A 126 8.85 8.40 11.48
N LEU A 127 8.89 8.36 12.81
CA LEU A 127 9.34 9.52 13.60
C LEU A 127 10.81 9.85 13.34
N ALA A 128 11.67 8.86 13.19
CA ALA A 128 13.08 9.06 12.82
C ALA A 128 13.22 9.65 11.42
N ALA A 129 12.48 9.11 10.43
CA ALA A 129 12.47 9.63 9.06
C ALA A 129 12.05 11.11 9.02
N ARG A 130 10.96 11.47 9.72
CA ARG A 130 10.49 12.86 9.84
C ARG A 130 11.54 13.77 10.46
N ARG A 131 12.26 13.31 11.50
CA ARG A 131 13.37 14.06 12.13
C ARG A 131 14.58 14.23 11.21
N CYS A 132 14.79 13.32 10.27
CA CYS A 132 15.80 13.44 9.24
C CYS A 132 15.36 14.36 8.07
N GLY A 133 14.18 14.99 8.16
CA GLY A 133 13.64 15.89 7.15
C GLY A 133 13.08 15.18 5.93
N ILE A 134 12.73 13.90 6.05
CA ILE A 134 12.02 13.16 5.01
C ILE A 134 10.53 13.52 5.07
N GLU A 135 9.97 13.85 3.92
CA GLU A 135 8.54 14.07 3.79
C GLU A 135 7.79 12.74 3.88
N ILE A 136 6.94 12.62 4.90
CA ILE A 136 6.08 11.46 5.14
C ILE A 136 4.68 11.93 5.45
N PRO A 137 3.63 11.13 5.12
CA PRO A 137 2.25 11.46 5.47
C PRO A 137 2.10 11.62 6.98
N ASP A 138 1.00 12.21 7.41
CA ASP A 138 0.66 12.17 8.82
C ASP A 138 0.47 10.75 9.30
N PHE A 139 0.93 10.48 10.51
CA PHE A 139 0.87 9.15 11.09
C PHE A 139 0.58 9.21 12.59
N LYS A 140 -0.04 8.18 13.08
CA LYS A 140 -0.38 8.03 14.50
C LYS A 140 -0.32 6.57 14.95
N LEU A 141 -0.39 6.37 16.24
CA LEU A 141 -0.49 5.06 16.85
C LEU A 141 -1.90 4.90 17.43
N LEU A 142 -2.76 4.16 16.74
CA LEU A 142 -4.11 3.86 17.20
C LEU A 142 -4.04 2.82 18.32
N GLU A 143 -4.85 2.99 19.34
CA GLU A 143 -4.93 2.11 20.53
C GLU A 143 -3.56 1.81 21.18
N GLY A 144 -2.58 2.68 20.94
CA GLY A 144 -1.22 2.51 21.46
C GLY A 144 -0.42 1.35 20.84
N LYS A 145 -0.91 0.71 19.77
CA LYS A 145 -0.30 -0.48 19.17
C LYS A 145 -0.34 -0.54 17.64
N TYR A 146 -1.34 0.05 16.96
CA TYR A 146 -1.48 0.00 15.51
C TYR A 146 -0.88 1.23 14.85
N PHE A 147 0.09 1.03 13.98
CA PHE A 147 0.61 2.11 13.16
C PHE A 147 -0.42 2.47 12.09
N ALA A 148 -0.76 3.75 12.02
CA ALA A 148 -1.65 4.31 11.02
C ALA A 148 -0.95 5.44 10.27
N SER A 149 -0.99 5.38 8.94
CA SER A 149 -0.48 6.41 8.03
C SER A 149 -1.62 6.97 7.22
N MET A 150 -1.71 8.31 7.12
CA MET A 150 -2.76 8.97 6.34
C MET A 150 -2.58 8.69 4.84
N ARG A 151 -3.68 8.47 4.14
CA ARG A 151 -3.65 8.33 2.68
C ARG A 151 -3.33 9.67 2.03
N PHE A 152 -2.19 9.74 1.36
CA PHE A 152 -1.74 10.92 0.62
C PHE A 152 -2.34 11.02 -0.79
N ASP A 153 -2.97 9.95 -1.28
CA ASP A 153 -3.61 9.88 -2.58
C ASP A 153 -5.07 10.33 -2.57
N ILE A 154 -5.52 10.94 -1.45
CA ILE A 154 -6.84 11.58 -1.33
C ILE A 154 -6.64 13.02 -0.91
N GLU A 155 -7.17 13.95 -1.69
CA GLU A 155 -7.15 15.39 -1.43
C GLU A 155 -8.55 15.96 -1.65
N ASN A 156 -9.09 16.66 -0.66
CA ASN A 156 -10.47 17.23 -0.70
C ASN A 156 -11.56 16.22 -1.07
N GLY A 157 -11.38 14.94 -0.71
CA GLY A 157 -12.32 13.86 -1.02
C GLY A 157 -12.15 13.25 -2.42
N GLU A 158 -11.28 13.80 -3.24
CA GLU A 158 -10.94 13.29 -4.57
C GLU A 158 -9.68 12.42 -4.53
N ARG A 159 -9.64 11.41 -5.39
CA ARG A 159 -8.47 10.52 -5.52
C ARG A 159 -7.48 11.10 -6.52
N LEU A 160 -6.22 11.18 -6.13
CA LEU A 160 -5.13 11.65 -6.98
C LEU A 160 -4.58 10.53 -7.85
N HIS A 161 -4.11 10.89 -9.05
CA HIS A 161 -3.39 9.95 -9.88
C HIS A 161 -1.98 9.70 -9.31
N VAL A 162 -1.75 8.46 -8.88
CA VAL A 162 -0.47 8.02 -8.32
C VAL A 162 0.10 6.89 -9.17
N ALA A 163 1.39 6.97 -9.46
CA ALA A 163 2.12 5.90 -10.12
C ALA A 163 3.43 5.61 -9.37
N THR A 164 3.76 4.32 -9.21
CA THR A 164 5.04 3.93 -8.61
C THR A 164 6.17 4.02 -9.64
N ALA A 165 7.41 4.13 -9.17
CA ALA A 165 8.59 4.02 -10.03
C ALA A 165 8.58 2.69 -10.81
N GLY A 166 8.10 1.62 -10.19
CA GLY A 166 7.96 0.32 -10.83
C GLY A 166 7.02 0.35 -12.04
N ALA A 167 5.87 1.03 -11.92
CA ALA A 167 4.94 1.18 -13.04
C ALA A 167 5.50 2.07 -14.16
N LEU A 168 6.07 3.22 -13.78
CA LEU A 168 6.61 4.19 -14.73
C LEU A 168 7.78 3.64 -15.55
N LEU A 169 8.59 2.79 -14.95
CA LEU A 169 9.73 2.13 -15.60
C LEU A 169 9.39 0.76 -16.19
N ASN A 170 8.14 0.30 -16.05
CA ASN A 170 7.74 -1.07 -16.39
C ASN A 170 8.65 -2.13 -15.74
N GLU A 171 9.01 -1.92 -14.47
CA GLU A 171 9.94 -2.76 -13.74
C GLU A 171 9.25 -4.02 -13.21
N SER A 172 9.88 -5.16 -13.42
CA SER A 172 9.37 -6.43 -12.89
C SER A 172 9.69 -6.58 -11.41
N ILE A 173 8.67 -6.85 -10.60
CA ILE A 173 8.86 -7.23 -9.19
C ILE A 173 9.65 -8.53 -9.02
N LEU A 174 9.54 -9.47 -9.97
CA LEU A 174 10.19 -10.77 -9.89
C LEU A 174 11.68 -10.70 -10.23
N LEU A 175 12.08 -9.68 -11.00
CA LEU A 175 13.46 -9.45 -11.44
C LEU A 175 13.79 -7.96 -11.29
N PRO A 176 13.91 -7.45 -10.05
CA PRO A 176 14.15 -6.05 -9.80
C PRO A 176 15.51 -5.62 -10.35
N LYS A 177 15.53 -4.53 -11.13
CA LYS A 177 16.75 -3.93 -11.70
C LYS A 177 16.91 -2.47 -11.30
N LEU A 178 15.94 -1.93 -10.56
CA LEU A 178 15.97 -0.54 -10.13
C LEU A 178 17.11 -0.35 -9.13
N ASP A 179 17.96 0.63 -9.42
CA ASP A 179 18.94 1.17 -8.48
C ASP A 179 18.63 2.65 -8.17
N TYR A 180 19.26 3.18 -7.14
CA TYR A 180 19.05 4.56 -6.73
C TYR A 180 19.51 5.59 -7.77
N LYS A 181 20.46 5.27 -8.63
CA LYS A 181 20.89 6.16 -9.71
C LYS A 181 19.75 6.34 -10.72
N ILE A 182 19.10 5.24 -11.11
CA ILE A 182 17.92 5.28 -12.01
C ILE A 182 16.78 6.04 -11.33
N LEU A 183 16.53 5.78 -10.05
CA LEU A 183 15.47 6.43 -9.29
C LEU A 183 15.68 7.95 -9.15
N LEU A 184 16.90 8.39 -8.88
CA LEU A 184 17.25 9.82 -8.83
C LEU A 184 17.08 10.51 -10.21
N HIS A 185 17.49 9.84 -11.30
CA HIS A 185 17.28 10.34 -12.66
C HIS A 185 15.79 10.41 -13.00
N LEU A 186 15.01 9.36 -12.68
CA LEU A 186 13.56 9.37 -12.87
C LEU A 186 12.90 10.53 -12.12
N THR A 187 13.30 10.73 -10.85
CA THR A 187 12.77 11.82 -10.03
C THR A 187 13.04 13.17 -10.69
N GLY A 188 14.27 13.46 -11.07
CA GLY A 188 14.63 14.72 -11.73
C GLY A 188 13.93 14.91 -13.07
N TYR A 189 13.86 13.85 -13.88
CA TYR A 189 13.18 13.89 -15.19
C TYR A 189 11.68 14.17 -15.06
N LEU A 190 11.02 13.48 -14.13
CA LEU A 190 9.57 13.54 -14.00
C LEU A 190 9.10 14.81 -13.30
N THR A 191 9.77 15.20 -12.21
CA THR A 191 9.34 16.35 -11.40
C THR A 191 9.90 17.69 -11.89
N GLN A 192 11.00 17.68 -12.63
CA GLN A 192 11.76 18.89 -13.03
C GLN A 192 12.13 19.78 -11.82
N ASP A 193 12.29 19.16 -10.62
CA ASP A 193 12.57 19.84 -9.36
C ASP A 193 13.80 19.24 -8.66
N SER A 194 14.84 20.03 -8.49
CA SER A 194 16.05 19.61 -7.78
C SER A 194 15.79 19.29 -6.31
N LYS A 195 14.82 19.93 -5.66
CA LYS A 195 14.45 19.64 -4.27
C LYS A 195 13.85 18.25 -4.13
N ALA A 196 13.07 17.80 -5.13
CA ALA A 196 12.57 16.43 -5.16
C ALA A 196 13.71 15.40 -5.30
N VAL A 197 14.76 15.73 -6.07
CA VAL A 197 15.96 14.88 -6.19
C VAL A 197 16.72 14.83 -4.86
N ASP A 198 16.89 15.97 -4.18
CA ASP A 198 17.52 16.05 -2.85
C ASP A 198 16.73 15.25 -1.81
N GLU A 199 15.41 15.32 -1.88
CA GLU A 199 14.51 14.51 -1.02
C GLU A 199 14.67 13.02 -1.31
N MET A 200 14.69 12.59 -2.57
CA MET A 200 14.92 11.20 -2.96
C MET A 200 16.32 10.72 -2.51
N PHE A 201 17.33 11.55 -2.62
CA PHE A 201 18.68 11.23 -2.12
C PHE A 201 18.67 11.05 -0.59
N ARG A 202 17.95 11.89 0.14
CA ARG A 202 17.78 11.77 1.61
C ARG A 202 17.15 10.46 2.00
N ARG A 203 16.10 10.03 1.25
CA ARG A 203 15.44 8.71 1.44
C ARG A 203 16.41 7.56 1.19
N MET A 204 17.21 7.64 0.13
CA MET A 204 18.25 6.66 -0.14
C MET A 204 19.21 6.52 1.03
N VAL A 205 19.77 7.66 1.52
CA VAL A 205 20.69 7.66 2.65
C VAL A 205 20.04 7.06 3.90
N PHE A 206 18.80 7.44 4.19
CA PHE A 206 18.05 6.91 5.32
C PHE A 206 17.87 5.39 5.20
N ASN A 207 17.44 4.88 4.05
CA ASN A 207 17.24 3.44 3.81
C ASN A 207 18.55 2.65 4.00
N VAL A 208 19.68 3.17 3.48
CA VAL A 208 20.99 2.54 3.65
C VAL A 208 21.41 2.52 5.12
N LEU A 209 21.32 3.66 5.82
CA LEU A 209 21.74 3.77 7.22
C LEU A 209 20.86 2.97 8.19
N THR A 210 19.56 2.85 7.89
CA THR A 210 18.63 2.05 8.70
C THR A 210 18.57 0.58 8.29
N SER A 211 19.36 0.18 7.28
CA SER A 211 19.35 -1.18 6.72
C SER A 211 17.96 -1.62 6.25
N ASN A 212 17.18 -0.68 5.68
CA ASN A 212 15.91 -1.02 5.04
C ASN A 212 16.21 -1.90 3.81
N LYS A 213 15.65 -3.10 3.79
CA LYS A 213 15.82 -4.07 2.70
C LYS A 213 14.60 -4.21 1.81
N ASP A 214 13.55 -3.44 2.09
CA ASP A 214 12.27 -3.47 1.38
C ASP A 214 12.11 -2.21 0.50
N ASP A 215 13.22 -1.65 0.00
CA ASP A 215 13.26 -0.43 -0.81
C ASP A 215 13.10 -0.72 -2.32
N HIS A 216 12.12 -1.56 -2.67
CA HIS A 216 11.85 -1.91 -4.07
C HIS A 216 11.04 -0.82 -4.81
N ALA A 217 10.99 -0.93 -6.15
CA ALA A 217 10.42 0.08 -7.06
C ALA A 217 8.99 0.52 -6.76
N LYS A 218 8.17 -0.31 -6.11
CA LYS A 218 6.79 0.04 -5.73
C LYS A 218 6.69 0.88 -4.44
N ASN A 219 7.78 1.04 -3.69
CA ASN A 219 7.80 1.87 -2.49
C ASN A 219 8.18 3.33 -2.77
N PHE A 220 8.36 3.68 -4.06
CA PHE A 220 8.61 5.04 -4.50
C PHE A 220 7.52 5.45 -5.48
N SER A 221 6.77 6.48 -5.14
CA SER A 221 5.62 6.92 -5.93
C SER A 221 5.71 8.38 -6.32
N PHE A 222 4.97 8.72 -7.36
CA PHE A 222 4.80 10.07 -7.87
C PHE A 222 3.32 10.38 -7.99
N ILE A 223 2.94 11.62 -7.75
CA ILE A 223 1.56 12.11 -7.83
C ILE A 223 1.48 13.04 -9.04
N CYS A 224 0.46 12.84 -9.87
CA CYS A 224 0.15 13.74 -10.98
C CYS A 224 -1.08 14.57 -10.65
N ARG A 225 -0.93 15.90 -10.71
CA ARG A 225 -2.01 16.88 -10.63
C ARG A 225 -1.97 17.75 -11.89
N ASP A 226 -3.02 17.76 -12.66
CA ASP A 226 -3.12 18.57 -13.88
C ASP A 226 -1.93 18.41 -14.85
N GLY A 227 -1.41 17.18 -14.97
CA GLY A 227 -0.26 16.87 -15.82
C GLY A 227 1.11 17.18 -15.20
N ILE A 228 1.15 17.76 -14.00
CA ILE A 228 2.39 18.05 -13.26
C ILE A 228 2.69 16.91 -12.28
N TRP A 229 3.86 16.33 -12.40
CA TRP A 229 4.32 15.26 -11.53
C TRP A 229 5.14 15.79 -10.34
N THR A 230 4.83 15.31 -9.17
CA THR A 230 5.57 15.58 -7.94
C THR A 230 5.96 14.28 -7.26
N LEU A 231 7.03 14.30 -6.47
CA LEU A 231 7.39 13.15 -5.64
C LEU A 231 6.33 12.98 -4.55
N ALA A 232 5.78 11.78 -4.41
CA ALA A 232 4.87 11.45 -3.31
C ALA A 232 5.63 11.41 -1.97
N PRO A 233 4.97 11.65 -0.82
CA PRO A 233 5.57 11.40 0.48
C PRO A 233 6.08 9.96 0.60
N ALA A 234 7.08 9.70 1.45
CA ALA A 234 7.53 8.34 1.75
C ALA A 234 6.51 7.63 2.68
N TYR A 235 6.19 6.33 2.44
CA TYR A 235 5.11 5.61 3.14
C TYR A 235 5.47 4.15 3.46
#